data_50307fdee7659a6b1d007a60315687a8
#
_entry.id   50307fdee7659a6b1d007a60315687a8
#
_cell.length_a   1.000
_cell.length_b   1.000
_cell.length_c   1.000
_cell.angle_alpha   90.00
_cell.angle_beta   90.00
_cell.angle_gamma   90.00
#
_symmetry.space_group_name_H-M   'P 1'
#
loop_
_entity.id
_entity.type
_entity.pdbx_description
1 polymer ?
#
loop_
_entity_poly.entity_id
_entity_poly.type
_entity_poly.pdbx_seq_one_letter_code
_entity_poly.pdbx_strand_id
1 'polypeptide(L)'
;MQVLDTYARKYFDSIINSAAKFLAGLGLNSNQVTIMAAVIGVFTGLLVYLDLFIAAIIVLWLSGFLDAVDGAIARFNNKESLWGTVLDITFDRVVEISFIIGLAFRFPEIRLNLLFMTVSIILSLTIFLTVGAVSEKSGVKSFRYQSGLMERTEGFILFTVFLVLPDFIFGLTILYAVLVLYTAVQRF
;
A
#
# COMPACT_ATOMS: atom_id res chain seq x y z
N MET A 1 10.06 -3.27 -15.16
CA MET A 1 10.09 -4.58 -14.49
C MET A 1 8.69 -4.87 -13.96
N GLN A 2 7.73 -5.15 -14.89
CA GLN A 2 6.31 -5.42 -14.60
C GLN A 2 6.02 -6.93 -14.46
N VAL A 3 7.05 -7.75 -14.23
CA VAL A 3 6.92 -9.19 -14.48
C VAL A 3 6.17 -9.90 -13.36
N LEU A 4 6.37 -9.50 -12.09
CA LEU A 4 5.68 -10.13 -10.96
C LEU A 4 4.21 -9.70 -10.88
N ASP A 5 3.92 -8.41 -11.07
CA ASP A 5 2.56 -7.89 -11.00
C ASP A 5 1.67 -8.43 -12.15
N THR A 6 2.20 -8.54 -13.37
CA THR A 6 1.43 -9.04 -14.53
C THR A 6 1.13 -10.54 -14.43
N TYR A 7 2.08 -11.37 -13.96
CA TYR A 7 1.84 -12.81 -13.79
C TYR A 7 1.02 -13.15 -12.56
N ALA A 8 1.31 -12.51 -11.42
CA ALA A 8 0.53 -12.68 -10.20
C ALA A 8 -0.91 -12.20 -10.38
N ARG A 9 -1.15 -11.03 -11.00
CA ARG A 9 -2.48 -10.52 -11.32
C ARG A 9 -3.35 -11.55 -12.02
N LYS A 10 -2.85 -12.24 -13.04
CA LYS A 10 -3.65 -13.18 -13.83
C LYS A 10 -4.24 -14.33 -12.99
N TYR A 11 -3.51 -14.78 -11.95
CA TYR A 11 -3.98 -15.82 -11.04
C TYR A 11 -4.91 -15.25 -9.95
N PHE A 12 -4.62 -14.04 -9.46
CA PHE A 12 -5.41 -13.39 -8.42
C PHE A 12 -6.66 -12.69 -8.97
N ASP A 13 -6.67 -12.27 -10.24
CA ASP A 13 -7.81 -11.56 -10.87
C ASP A 13 -9.12 -12.36 -10.76
N SER A 14 -9.08 -13.68 -10.90
CA SER A 14 -10.28 -14.51 -10.77
C SER A 14 -10.86 -14.47 -9.35
N ILE A 15 -9.99 -14.51 -8.33
CA ILE A 15 -10.40 -14.50 -6.92
C ILE A 15 -10.89 -13.08 -6.55
N ILE A 16 -10.14 -12.04 -6.95
CA ILE A 16 -10.50 -10.64 -6.72
C ILE A 16 -11.85 -10.32 -7.37
N ASN A 17 -12.05 -10.71 -8.63
CA ASN A 17 -13.30 -10.46 -9.36
C ASN A 17 -14.47 -11.24 -8.76
N SER A 18 -14.25 -12.44 -8.24
CA SER A 18 -15.28 -13.22 -7.55
C SER A 18 -15.70 -12.56 -6.23
N ALA A 19 -14.72 -12.12 -5.44
CA ALA A 19 -14.96 -11.38 -4.21
C ALA A 19 -15.66 -10.04 -4.49
N ALA A 20 -15.24 -9.32 -5.54
CA ALA A 20 -15.86 -8.07 -5.97
C ALA A 20 -17.34 -8.25 -6.34
N LYS A 21 -17.67 -9.29 -7.12
CA LYS A 21 -19.06 -9.62 -7.47
C LYS A 21 -19.87 -9.98 -6.23
N PHE A 22 -19.30 -10.75 -5.31
CA PHE A 22 -19.97 -11.15 -4.09
C PHE A 22 -20.28 -9.92 -3.21
N LEU A 23 -19.29 -9.06 -2.95
CA LEU A 23 -19.48 -7.86 -2.12
C LEU A 23 -20.41 -6.83 -2.78
N ALA A 24 -20.32 -6.66 -4.11
CA ALA A 24 -21.26 -5.82 -4.85
C ALA A 24 -22.68 -6.38 -4.80
N GLY A 25 -22.83 -7.70 -4.83
CA GLY A 25 -24.13 -8.40 -4.66
C GLY A 25 -24.76 -8.19 -3.29
N LEU A 26 -23.94 -7.94 -2.24
CA LEU A 26 -24.39 -7.54 -0.90
C LEU A 26 -24.76 -6.05 -0.81
N GLY A 27 -24.65 -5.28 -1.91
CA GLY A 27 -24.96 -3.85 -1.94
C GLY A 27 -23.80 -2.95 -1.50
N LEU A 28 -22.60 -3.49 -1.28
CA LEU A 28 -21.43 -2.69 -0.92
C LEU A 28 -20.87 -1.96 -2.15
N ASN A 29 -20.58 -0.68 -1.98
CA ASN A 29 -19.90 0.12 -3.00
C ASN A 29 -18.37 0.14 -2.77
N SER A 30 -17.60 0.53 -3.79
CA SER A 30 -16.14 0.59 -3.75
C SER A 30 -15.64 1.36 -2.52
N ASN A 31 -16.11 2.60 -2.28
CA ASN A 31 -15.67 3.42 -1.17
C ASN A 31 -15.89 2.79 0.22
N GLN A 32 -16.98 2.04 0.40
CA GLN A 32 -17.23 1.32 1.64
C GLN A 32 -16.21 0.20 1.85
N VAL A 33 -15.83 -0.51 0.79
CA VAL A 33 -14.82 -1.57 0.86
C VAL A 33 -13.44 -0.98 1.09
N THR A 34 -13.09 0.17 0.48
CA THR A 34 -11.86 0.93 0.78
C THR A 34 -11.77 1.30 2.25
N ILE A 35 -12.86 1.84 2.84
CA ILE A 35 -12.90 2.19 4.26
C ILE A 35 -12.73 0.93 5.14
N MET A 36 -13.41 -0.17 4.80
CA MET A 36 -13.26 -1.44 5.53
C MET A 36 -11.82 -1.96 5.47
N ALA A 37 -11.20 -1.92 4.29
CA ALA A 37 -9.80 -2.31 4.09
C ALA A 37 -8.86 -1.47 4.98
N ALA A 38 -9.06 -0.15 5.01
CA ALA A 38 -8.27 0.76 5.83
C ALA A 38 -8.45 0.49 7.33
N VAL A 39 -9.70 0.35 7.81
CA VAL A 39 -9.98 0.05 9.21
C VAL A 39 -9.29 -1.25 9.64
N ILE A 40 -9.41 -2.31 8.84
CA ILE A 40 -8.73 -3.59 9.09
C ILE A 40 -7.21 -3.37 9.07
N GLY A 41 -6.67 -2.67 8.07
CA GLY A 41 -5.24 -2.43 7.93
C GLY A 41 -4.61 -1.66 9.08
N VAL A 42 -5.32 -0.72 9.68
CA VAL A 42 -4.85 0.04 10.85
C VAL A 42 -4.58 -0.87 12.06
N PHE A 43 -5.33 -1.95 12.23
CA PHE A 43 -5.05 -2.91 13.30
C PHE A 43 -3.70 -3.61 13.17
N THR A 44 -3.07 -3.59 11.98
CA THR A 44 -1.73 -4.16 11.80
C THR A 44 -0.71 -3.55 12.75
N GLY A 45 -0.71 -2.22 12.92
CA GLY A 45 0.20 -1.55 13.84
C GLY A 45 -0.01 -1.94 15.31
N LEU A 46 -1.26 -2.10 15.74
CA LEU A 46 -1.58 -2.58 17.07
C LEU A 46 -1.08 -4.02 17.29
N LEU A 47 -1.28 -4.88 16.30
CA LEU A 47 -0.84 -6.28 16.37
C LEU A 47 0.70 -6.39 16.40
N VAL A 48 1.41 -5.55 15.66
CA VAL A 48 2.88 -5.44 15.72
C VAL A 48 3.32 -5.01 17.12
N TYR A 49 2.70 -4.00 17.70
CA TYR A 49 3.00 -3.55 19.06
C TYR A 49 2.81 -4.66 20.10
N LEU A 50 1.79 -5.51 19.91
CA LEU A 50 1.46 -6.63 20.81
C LEU A 50 2.27 -7.90 20.53
N ASP A 51 3.30 -7.89 19.70
CA ASP A 51 4.09 -9.07 19.26
C ASP A 51 3.29 -10.15 18.53
N LEU A 52 2.11 -9.84 18.05
CA LEU A 52 1.26 -10.77 17.31
C LEU A 52 1.60 -10.74 15.81
N PHE A 53 2.85 -11.01 15.45
CA PHE A 53 3.39 -10.81 14.10
C PHE A 53 2.65 -11.62 13.03
N ILE A 54 2.30 -12.87 13.31
CA ILE A 54 1.54 -13.71 12.35
C ILE A 54 0.16 -13.08 12.08
N ALA A 55 -0.53 -12.63 13.13
CA ALA A 55 -1.82 -11.97 12.98
C ALA A 55 -1.68 -10.63 12.24
N ALA A 56 -0.61 -9.88 12.51
CA ALA A 56 -0.30 -8.64 11.80
C ALA A 56 -0.11 -8.88 10.29
N ILE A 57 0.63 -9.92 9.91
CA ILE A 57 0.81 -10.30 8.51
C ILE A 57 -0.54 -10.65 7.86
N ILE A 58 -1.35 -11.48 8.51
CA ILE A 58 -2.66 -11.88 7.97
C ILE A 58 -3.56 -10.64 7.76
N VAL A 59 -3.62 -9.75 8.75
CA VAL A 59 -4.43 -8.52 8.69
C VAL A 59 -3.92 -7.56 7.62
N LEU A 60 -2.61 -7.40 7.46
CA LEU A 60 -2.00 -6.59 6.43
C LEU A 60 -2.39 -7.07 5.03
N TRP A 61 -2.23 -8.38 4.76
CA TRP A 61 -2.57 -8.95 3.46
C TRP A 61 -4.08 -8.98 3.20
N LEU A 62 -4.91 -9.16 4.23
CA LEU A 62 -6.36 -9.05 4.12
C LEU A 62 -6.78 -7.62 3.74
N SER A 63 -6.17 -6.60 4.36
CA SER A 63 -6.38 -5.19 4.00
C SER A 63 -6.01 -4.94 2.53
N GLY A 64 -4.81 -5.39 2.10
CA GLY A 64 -4.39 -5.24 0.71
C GLY A 64 -5.27 -5.99 -0.30
N PHE A 65 -5.78 -7.15 0.08
CA PHE A 65 -6.74 -7.89 -0.74
C PHE A 65 -8.07 -7.14 -0.91
N LEU A 66 -8.64 -6.63 0.19
CA LEU A 66 -9.89 -5.86 0.15
C LEU A 66 -9.76 -4.58 -0.68
N ASP A 67 -8.62 -3.93 -0.65
CA ASP A 67 -8.32 -2.78 -1.48
C ASP A 67 -8.24 -3.15 -2.98
N ALA A 68 -7.60 -4.25 -3.34
CA ALA A 68 -7.63 -4.73 -4.71
C ALA A 68 -9.07 -5.06 -5.18
N VAL A 69 -9.92 -5.53 -4.26
CA VAL A 69 -11.33 -5.84 -4.51
C VAL A 69 -12.15 -4.56 -4.72
N ASP A 70 -11.91 -3.48 -3.97
CA ASP A 70 -12.66 -2.23 -4.14
C ASP A 70 -12.41 -1.60 -5.51
N GLY A 71 -11.16 -1.62 -5.99
CA GLY A 71 -10.83 -1.21 -7.35
C GLY A 71 -11.53 -2.07 -8.42
N ALA A 72 -11.68 -3.38 -8.18
CA ALA A 72 -12.43 -4.25 -9.06
C ALA A 72 -13.94 -3.92 -9.05
N ILE A 73 -14.54 -3.60 -7.89
CA ILE A 73 -15.93 -3.14 -7.77
C ILE A 73 -16.14 -1.84 -8.54
N ALA A 74 -15.21 -0.87 -8.42
CA ALA A 74 -15.29 0.40 -9.13
C ALA A 74 -15.31 0.20 -10.65
N ARG A 75 -14.40 -0.61 -11.17
CA ARG A 75 -14.33 -0.97 -12.60
C ARG A 75 -15.58 -1.72 -13.08
N PHE A 76 -16.02 -2.72 -12.32
CA PHE A 76 -17.21 -3.53 -12.67
C PHE A 76 -18.48 -2.68 -12.79
N ASN A 77 -18.64 -1.68 -11.92
CA ASN A 77 -19.80 -0.81 -11.91
C ASN A 77 -19.64 0.44 -12.80
N ASN A 78 -18.52 0.63 -13.51
CA ASN A 78 -18.17 1.86 -14.23
C ASN A 78 -18.32 3.13 -13.34
N LYS A 79 -17.95 3.02 -12.05
CA LYS A 79 -18.07 4.09 -11.04
C LYS A 79 -16.70 4.50 -10.48
N GLU A 80 -15.68 4.48 -11.34
CA GLU A 80 -14.39 5.07 -10.98
C GLU A 80 -14.58 6.58 -10.75
N SER A 81 -14.03 7.08 -9.64
CA SER A 81 -14.18 8.49 -9.26
C SER A 81 -12.88 9.07 -8.73
N LEU A 82 -12.67 10.37 -8.96
CA LEU A 82 -11.53 11.09 -8.39
C LEU A 82 -11.51 11.00 -6.86
N TRP A 83 -12.69 11.04 -6.22
CA TRP A 83 -12.80 10.88 -4.78
C TRP A 83 -12.38 9.48 -4.32
N GLY A 84 -12.73 8.43 -5.06
CA GLY A 84 -12.25 7.07 -4.79
C GLY A 84 -10.74 6.98 -4.82
N THR A 85 -10.09 7.60 -5.82
CA THR A 85 -8.63 7.67 -5.91
C THR A 85 -8.00 8.41 -4.71
N VAL A 86 -8.61 9.49 -4.24
CA VAL A 86 -8.14 10.21 -3.05
C VAL A 86 -8.23 9.34 -1.81
N LEU A 87 -9.34 8.62 -1.62
CA LEU A 87 -9.51 7.70 -0.49
C LEU A 87 -8.47 6.59 -0.51
N ASP A 88 -8.28 5.94 -1.67
CA ASP A 88 -7.32 4.87 -1.89
C ASP A 88 -5.90 5.30 -1.50
N ILE A 89 -5.37 6.37 -2.13
CA ILE A 89 -4.03 6.90 -1.82
C ILE A 89 -3.89 7.29 -0.36
N THR A 90 -4.92 7.90 0.23
CA THR A 90 -4.86 8.38 1.62
C THR A 90 -4.86 7.22 2.60
N PHE A 91 -5.74 6.24 2.40
CA PHE A 91 -5.88 5.12 3.33
C PHE A 91 -4.72 4.14 3.26
N ASP A 92 -4.08 4.00 2.09
CA ASP A 92 -2.81 3.31 1.99
C ASP A 92 -1.76 3.89 2.94
N ARG A 93 -1.65 5.22 2.97
CA ARG A 93 -0.72 5.90 3.88
C ARG A 93 -1.10 5.71 5.34
N VAL A 94 -2.38 5.71 5.67
CA VAL A 94 -2.86 5.48 7.04
C VAL A 94 -2.46 4.08 7.52
N VAL A 95 -2.60 3.06 6.68
CA VAL A 95 -2.18 1.68 7.01
C VAL A 95 -0.67 1.59 7.19
N GLU A 96 0.13 2.16 6.28
CA GLU A 96 1.59 2.20 6.41
C GLU A 96 2.05 2.94 7.67
N ILE A 97 1.46 4.10 7.96
CA ILE A 97 1.78 4.88 9.16
C ILE A 97 1.45 4.08 10.42
N SER A 98 0.32 3.39 10.45
CA SER A 98 -0.05 2.53 11.58
C SER A 98 1.00 1.44 11.82
N PHE A 99 1.44 0.76 10.74
CA PHE A 99 2.49 -0.24 10.82
C PHE A 99 3.81 0.33 11.36
N ILE A 100 4.26 1.49 10.84
CA ILE A 100 5.48 2.17 11.29
C ILE A 100 5.38 2.57 12.77
N ILE A 101 4.22 3.07 13.20
CA ILE A 101 3.97 3.42 14.60
C ILE A 101 4.06 2.18 15.49
N GLY A 102 3.45 1.06 15.06
CA GLY A 102 3.55 -0.22 15.77
C GLY A 102 5.01 -0.66 15.96
N LEU A 103 5.82 -0.59 14.89
CA LEU A 103 7.25 -0.86 14.95
C LEU A 103 8.00 0.11 15.88
N ALA A 104 7.69 1.40 15.86
CA ALA A 104 8.35 2.40 16.68
C ALA A 104 8.10 2.21 18.17
N PHE A 105 6.94 1.69 18.55
CA PHE A 105 6.65 1.32 19.93
C PHE A 105 7.28 -0.01 20.31
N ARG A 106 7.30 -0.97 19.42
CA ARG A 106 7.83 -2.32 19.70
C ARG A 106 9.35 -2.36 19.70
N PHE A 107 10.00 -1.61 18.81
CA PHE A 107 11.45 -1.58 18.62
C PHE A 107 12.00 -0.13 18.79
N PRO A 108 12.12 0.38 20.02
CA PRO A 108 12.54 1.76 20.25
C PRO A 108 13.92 2.12 19.68
N GLU A 109 14.80 1.14 19.54
CA GLU A 109 16.18 1.29 19.06
C GLU A 109 16.26 1.65 17.58
N ILE A 110 15.24 1.35 16.78
CA ILE A 110 15.20 1.65 15.34
C ILE A 110 14.39 2.91 14.99
N ARG A 111 13.96 3.70 15.97
CA ARG A 111 13.11 4.89 15.73
C ARG A 111 13.72 5.87 14.74
N LEU A 112 15.03 6.06 14.76
CA LEU A 112 15.70 6.93 13.80
C LEU A 112 15.61 6.35 12.38
N ASN A 113 15.77 5.04 12.22
CA ASN A 113 15.63 4.37 10.92
C ASN A 113 14.20 4.49 10.40
N LEU A 114 13.19 4.33 11.28
CA LEU A 114 11.77 4.50 10.94
C LEU A 114 11.47 5.95 10.54
N LEU A 115 12.14 6.94 11.15
CA LEU A 115 12.05 8.34 10.73
C LEU A 115 12.58 8.51 9.30
N PHE A 116 13.77 7.98 8.98
CA PHE A 116 14.32 8.00 7.61
C PHE A 116 13.41 7.30 6.63
N MET A 117 12.86 6.14 7.00
CA MET A 117 11.89 5.40 6.19
C MET A 117 10.64 6.25 5.91
N THR A 118 10.09 6.91 6.92
CA THR A 118 8.93 7.80 6.78
C THR A 118 9.23 8.99 5.87
N VAL A 119 10.39 9.63 6.03
CA VAL A 119 10.84 10.73 5.16
C VAL A 119 10.95 10.27 3.71
N SER A 120 11.52 9.08 3.45
CA SER A 120 11.63 8.54 2.09
C SER A 120 10.25 8.28 1.47
N ILE A 121 9.29 7.78 2.23
CA ILE A 121 7.90 7.58 1.78
C ILE A 121 7.25 8.92 1.43
N ILE A 122 7.39 9.94 2.30
CA ILE A 122 6.84 11.29 2.06
C ILE A 122 7.42 11.89 0.78
N LEU A 123 8.74 11.82 0.59
CA LEU A 123 9.39 12.34 -0.62
C LEU A 123 8.92 11.63 -1.88
N SER A 124 8.86 10.29 -1.85
CA SER A 124 8.41 9.49 -2.98
C SER A 124 6.96 9.79 -3.35
N LEU A 125 6.08 9.93 -2.34
CA LEU A 125 4.68 10.29 -2.55
C LEU A 125 4.53 11.72 -3.10
N THR A 126 5.29 12.67 -2.54
CA THR A 126 5.27 14.06 -3.01
C THR A 126 5.66 14.15 -4.48
N ILE A 127 6.74 13.47 -4.89
CA ILE A 127 7.18 13.42 -6.29
C ILE A 127 6.09 12.79 -7.16
N PHE A 128 5.53 11.65 -6.75
CA PHE A 128 4.46 10.97 -7.47
C PHE A 128 3.26 11.88 -7.74
N LEU A 129 2.77 12.57 -6.69
CA LEU A 129 1.62 13.46 -6.80
C LEU A 129 1.91 14.73 -7.60
N THR A 130 3.08 15.34 -7.41
CA THR A 130 3.45 16.57 -8.11
C THR A 130 3.72 16.33 -9.60
N VAL A 131 4.45 15.28 -9.95
CA VAL A 131 4.69 14.88 -11.33
C VAL A 131 3.36 14.53 -12.02
N GLY A 132 2.48 13.78 -11.33
CA GLY A 132 1.14 13.49 -11.83
C GLY A 132 0.33 14.76 -12.14
N ALA A 133 0.28 15.71 -11.21
CA ALA A 133 -0.46 16.97 -11.35
C ALA A 133 0.10 17.88 -12.46
N VAL A 134 1.43 17.92 -12.64
CA VAL A 134 2.06 18.73 -13.70
C VAL A 134 1.86 18.10 -15.08
N SER A 135 1.95 16.77 -15.17
CA SER A 135 1.78 16.05 -16.44
C SER A 135 0.35 16.20 -16.98
N GLU A 136 -0.66 16.24 -16.13
CA GLU A 136 -2.05 16.45 -16.54
C GLU A 136 -2.28 17.84 -17.15
N LYS A 137 -1.64 18.87 -16.61
CA LYS A 137 -1.73 20.26 -17.12
C LYS A 137 -1.06 20.45 -18.49
N SER A 138 -0.07 19.64 -18.84
CA SER A 138 0.66 19.74 -20.12
C SER A 138 -0.07 19.11 -21.32
N GLY A 139 -1.33 18.68 -21.14
CA GLY A 139 -2.16 18.14 -22.24
C GLY A 139 -1.75 16.76 -22.73
N VAL A 140 -0.82 16.10 -22.04
CA VAL A 140 -0.52 14.68 -22.25
C VAL A 140 -1.69 13.91 -21.63
N LYS A 141 -2.61 13.47 -22.47
CA LYS A 141 -3.79 12.69 -22.08
C LYS A 141 -3.35 11.49 -21.22
N SER A 142 -3.90 11.43 -20.03
CA SER A 142 -3.77 10.45 -18.94
C SER A 142 -2.68 10.78 -17.93
N PHE A 143 -3.08 10.74 -16.66
CA PHE A 143 -2.20 10.60 -15.49
C PHE A 143 -1.21 9.46 -15.80
N ARG A 144 0.02 9.81 -16.16
CA ARG A 144 1.03 8.84 -16.54
C ARG A 144 1.50 8.18 -15.26
N TYR A 145 0.87 7.06 -14.91
CA TYR A 145 1.33 6.22 -13.81
C TYR A 145 2.76 5.75 -14.13
N GLN A 146 3.74 6.39 -13.51
CA GLN A 146 5.11 5.93 -13.58
C GLN A 146 5.29 4.86 -12.50
N SER A 147 5.31 3.61 -12.94
CA SER A 147 5.63 2.49 -12.06
C SER A 147 7.06 2.65 -11.52
N GLY A 148 7.22 2.51 -10.22
CA GLY A 148 8.52 2.48 -9.56
C GLY A 148 8.94 1.05 -9.20
N LEU A 149 10.13 0.91 -8.61
CA LEU A 149 10.62 -0.37 -8.09
C LEU A 149 9.85 -0.80 -6.83
N MET A 150 9.55 0.17 -5.94
CA MET A 150 8.80 -0.04 -4.71
C MET A 150 7.37 0.45 -4.89
N GLU A 151 6.50 -0.48 -5.20
CA GLU A 151 5.06 -0.27 -5.20
C GLU A 151 4.42 -0.90 -3.95
N ARG A 152 3.11 -0.87 -3.84
CA ARG A 152 2.38 -1.35 -2.67
C ARG A 152 2.67 -2.81 -2.34
N THR A 153 2.68 -3.68 -3.34
CA THR A 153 2.93 -5.11 -3.15
C THR A 153 4.33 -5.39 -2.61
N GLU A 154 5.35 -4.73 -3.17
CA GLU A 154 6.74 -4.84 -2.71
C GLU A 154 6.89 -4.28 -1.29
N GLY A 155 6.17 -3.20 -0.96
CA GLY A 155 6.10 -2.66 0.40
C GLY A 155 5.53 -3.68 1.39
N PHE A 156 4.44 -4.34 1.07
CA PHE A 156 3.81 -5.37 1.92
C PHE A 156 4.69 -6.61 2.07
N ILE A 157 5.41 -7.01 1.02
CA ILE A 157 6.40 -8.09 1.10
C ILE A 157 7.50 -7.71 2.10
N LEU A 158 8.07 -6.50 2.01
CA LEU A 158 9.10 -6.07 2.94
C LEU A 158 8.58 -5.92 4.38
N PHE A 159 7.37 -5.42 4.58
CA PHE A 159 6.73 -5.39 5.90
C PHE A 159 6.55 -6.80 6.47
N THR A 160 6.19 -7.76 5.63
CA THR A 160 6.14 -9.17 6.03
C THR A 160 7.52 -9.67 6.43
N VAL A 161 8.57 -9.37 5.66
CA VAL A 161 9.95 -9.75 5.97
C VAL A 161 10.42 -9.12 7.30
N PHE A 162 10.03 -7.88 7.61
CA PHE A 162 10.34 -7.24 8.91
C PHE A 162 9.81 -8.06 10.09
N LEU A 163 8.60 -8.60 9.95
CA LEU A 163 7.94 -9.36 11.03
C LEU A 163 8.42 -10.81 11.11
N VAL A 164 8.86 -11.40 10.00
CA VAL A 164 9.39 -12.76 9.96
C VAL A 164 10.86 -12.81 10.42
N LEU A 165 11.61 -11.73 10.17
CA LEU A 165 13.03 -11.63 10.48
C LEU A 165 13.32 -10.40 11.38
N PRO A 166 12.73 -10.32 12.59
CA PRO A 166 12.84 -9.14 13.44
C PRO A 166 14.30 -8.85 13.87
N ASP A 167 15.16 -9.82 13.96
CA ASP A 167 16.58 -9.64 14.28
C ASP A 167 17.35 -8.80 13.24
N PHE A 168 16.85 -8.76 12.00
CA PHE A 168 17.44 -7.99 10.90
C PHE A 168 16.72 -6.67 10.63
N ILE A 169 15.77 -6.28 11.47
CA ILE A 169 14.87 -5.14 11.24
C ILE A 169 15.63 -3.82 11.03
N PHE A 170 16.77 -3.64 11.69
CA PHE A 170 17.63 -2.46 11.52
C PHE A 170 18.09 -2.32 10.05
N GLY A 171 18.66 -3.37 9.47
CA GLY A 171 19.13 -3.37 8.09
C GLY A 171 17.97 -3.32 7.09
N LEU A 172 16.88 -4.01 7.39
CA LEU A 172 15.69 -4.08 6.53
C LEU A 172 14.99 -2.72 6.42
N THR A 173 14.92 -1.93 7.49
CA THR A 173 14.33 -0.58 7.47
C THR A 173 15.18 0.39 6.63
N ILE A 174 16.51 0.28 6.70
CA ILE A 174 17.42 1.06 5.84
C ILE A 174 17.24 0.65 4.37
N LEU A 175 17.23 -0.66 4.09
CA LEU A 175 17.00 -1.19 2.74
C LEU A 175 15.70 -0.66 2.16
N TYR A 176 14.61 -0.70 2.93
CA TYR A 176 13.32 -0.14 2.52
C TYR A 176 13.43 1.34 2.14
N ALA A 177 14.03 2.16 3.01
CA ALA A 177 14.19 3.59 2.78
C ALA A 177 14.98 3.87 1.47
N VAL A 178 16.07 3.14 1.23
CA VAL A 178 16.88 3.25 0.01
C VAL A 178 16.08 2.88 -1.24
N LEU A 179 15.33 1.77 -1.20
CA LEU A 179 14.51 1.33 -2.34
C LEU A 179 13.39 2.31 -2.66
N VAL A 180 12.76 2.90 -1.63
CA VAL A 180 11.73 3.94 -1.82
C VAL A 180 12.33 5.23 -2.38
N LEU A 181 13.52 5.67 -1.92
CA LEU A 181 14.22 6.82 -2.51
C LEU A 181 14.62 6.55 -3.95
N TYR A 182 15.10 5.36 -4.26
CA TYR A 182 15.39 4.97 -5.64
C TYR A 182 14.14 5.06 -6.52
N THR A 183 12.99 4.60 -6.02
CA THR A 183 11.68 4.73 -6.70
C THR A 183 11.30 6.19 -6.91
N ALA A 184 11.58 7.07 -5.93
CA ALA A 184 11.34 8.49 -6.06
C ALA A 184 12.16 9.11 -7.22
N VAL A 185 13.43 8.72 -7.32
CA VAL A 185 14.31 9.16 -8.45
C VAL A 185 13.81 8.63 -9.80
N GLN A 186 13.30 7.39 -9.86
CA GLN A 186 12.73 6.84 -11.09
C GLN A 186 11.49 7.60 -11.58
N ARG A 187 10.74 8.21 -10.65
CA ARG A 187 9.50 8.94 -10.94
C ARG A 187 9.72 10.42 -11.26
N PHE A 188 10.91 10.93 -10.97
CA PHE A 188 11.31 12.32 -11.25
C PHE A 188 11.79 12.49 -12.68
#